data_93913437217293c2d840a7aaa41dac97
#
_entry.id   93913437217293c2d840a7aaa41dac97
#
_cell.length_a   1.000
_cell.length_b   1.000
_cell.length_c   1.000
_cell.angle_alpha   90.00
_cell.angle_beta   90.00
_cell.angle_gamma   90.00
#
_symmetry.space_group_name_H-M   'P 1'
#
loop_
_entity.id
_entity.type
_entity.pdbx_description
1 polymer ?
#
loop_
_entity_poly.entity_id
_entity_poly.type
_entity_poly.pdbx_seq_one_letter_code
_entity_poly.pdbx_strand_id
1 'polypeptide(L)'
;LPISDMMRRAGMPIKTVSITSQKEVKGAHGITIIADMLYEPQNIVDIDWLILPGGLPGTTHLGEFKLLRQLLKSHASVKGNIAAICAAPSVLGDLGLLNGKNATCYPGFESHLAGGTYTAKAVEVSDNIITGKGPGMAIAFTLAIIVKSLGKDKADRKSVV
;
A
#
# COMPACT_ATOMS: atom_id res chain seq x y z
N LEU A 1 -8.36 -1.02 -7.38
CA LEU A 1 -8.60 -0.39 -8.71
C LEU A 1 -8.50 1.14 -8.66
N PRO A 2 -9.20 1.88 -7.75
CA PRO A 2 -9.10 3.34 -7.73
C PRO A 2 -7.66 3.84 -7.56
N ILE A 3 -6.86 3.18 -6.72
CA ILE A 3 -5.48 3.56 -6.46
C ILE A 3 -4.64 3.49 -7.73
N SER A 4 -4.65 2.35 -8.42
CA SER A 4 -3.85 2.16 -9.63
C SER A 4 -4.32 3.06 -10.79
N ASP A 5 -5.62 3.27 -10.95
CA ASP A 5 -6.17 4.16 -11.98
C ASP A 5 -5.72 5.61 -11.76
N MET A 6 -5.91 6.14 -10.55
CA MET A 6 -5.51 7.51 -10.23
C MET A 6 -4.01 7.75 -10.37
N MET A 7 -3.18 6.78 -9.93
CA MET A 7 -1.73 6.90 -10.11
C MET A 7 -1.32 6.91 -11.58
N ARG A 8 -1.94 6.06 -12.41
CA ARG A 8 -1.72 6.08 -13.88
C ARG A 8 -2.14 7.40 -14.51
N ARG A 9 -3.29 7.96 -14.12
CA ARG A 9 -3.73 9.30 -14.53
C ARG A 9 -2.73 10.38 -14.13
N ALA A 10 -2.13 10.26 -12.95
CA ALA A 10 -1.07 11.17 -12.50
C ALA A 10 0.26 11.01 -13.27
N GLY A 11 0.35 10.03 -14.17
CA GLY A 11 1.56 9.74 -14.94
C GLY A 11 2.62 8.96 -14.14
N MET A 12 2.24 8.34 -13.03
CA MET A 12 3.12 7.46 -12.26
C MET A 12 3.14 6.06 -12.87
N PRO A 13 4.32 5.49 -13.18
CA PRO A 13 4.43 4.13 -13.71
C PRO A 13 4.15 3.11 -12.60
N ILE A 14 2.91 2.66 -12.50
CA ILE A 14 2.49 1.65 -11.54
C ILE A 14 2.25 0.30 -12.19
N LYS A 15 2.69 -0.76 -11.52
CA LYS A 15 2.41 -2.15 -11.86
C LYS A 15 1.66 -2.83 -10.74
N THR A 16 0.62 -3.58 -11.10
CA THR A 16 -0.05 -4.50 -10.19
C THR A 16 0.63 -5.85 -10.26
N VAL A 17 0.95 -6.41 -9.08
CA VAL A 17 1.75 -7.63 -8.95
C VAL A 17 0.94 -8.69 -8.21
N SER A 18 0.77 -9.86 -8.82
CA SER A 18 0.19 -11.02 -8.15
C SER A 18 1.27 -11.79 -7.39
N ILE A 19 0.98 -12.13 -6.15
CA ILE A 19 1.83 -13.01 -5.32
C ILE A 19 1.47 -14.49 -5.46
N THR A 20 0.54 -14.82 -6.35
CA THR A 20 0.15 -16.20 -6.68
C THR A 20 0.86 -16.66 -7.95
N SER A 21 0.61 -17.92 -8.35
CA SER A 21 1.12 -18.48 -9.60
C SER A 21 0.37 -17.99 -10.85
N GLN A 22 -0.67 -17.18 -10.71
CA GLN A 22 -1.50 -16.68 -11.81
C GLN A 22 -1.66 -15.17 -11.71
N LYS A 23 -1.82 -14.52 -12.89
CA LYS A 23 -2.11 -13.08 -12.93
C LYS A 23 -3.53 -12.76 -12.52
N GLU A 24 -4.45 -13.71 -12.67
CA GLU A 24 -5.82 -13.56 -12.23
C GLU A 24 -5.91 -13.67 -10.72
N VAL A 25 -6.38 -12.61 -10.09
CA VAL A 25 -6.56 -12.52 -8.64
C VAL A 25 -8.04 -12.28 -8.36
N LYS A 26 -8.69 -13.27 -7.76
CA LYS A 26 -10.09 -13.17 -7.34
C LYS A 26 -10.18 -12.45 -6.00
N GLY A 27 -10.85 -11.32 -5.99
CA GLY A 27 -11.13 -10.56 -4.76
C GLY A 27 -12.24 -11.19 -3.92
N ALA A 28 -12.35 -10.75 -2.66
CA ALA A 28 -13.30 -11.28 -1.68
C ALA A 28 -14.78 -11.16 -2.11
N HIS A 29 -15.11 -10.20 -2.97
CA HIS A 29 -16.47 -9.97 -3.47
C HIS A 29 -16.71 -10.50 -4.89
N GLY A 30 -15.91 -11.49 -5.31
CA GLY A 30 -16.10 -12.16 -6.61
C GLY A 30 -15.57 -11.40 -7.83
N ILE A 31 -15.01 -10.21 -7.65
CA ILE A 31 -14.39 -9.45 -8.74
C ILE A 31 -13.01 -10.01 -9.01
N THR A 32 -12.76 -10.42 -10.25
CA THR A 32 -11.44 -10.87 -10.68
C THR A 32 -10.68 -9.70 -11.31
N ILE A 33 -9.42 -9.54 -10.90
CA ILE A 33 -8.48 -8.55 -11.42
C ILE A 33 -7.34 -9.30 -12.09
N ILE A 34 -6.93 -8.84 -13.27
CA ILE A 34 -5.73 -9.36 -13.94
C ILE A 34 -4.56 -8.44 -13.56
N ALA A 35 -3.59 -8.97 -12.83
CA ALA A 35 -2.37 -8.27 -12.49
C ALA A 35 -1.48 -8.06 -13.74
N ASP A 36 -0.73 -6.96 -13.76
CA ASP A 36 0.20 -6.69 -14.86
C ASP A 36 1.31 -7.76 -14.93
N MET A 37 1.76 -8.26 -13.76
CA MET A 37 2.84 -9.24 -13.67
C MET A 37 2.69 -10.17 -12.46
N LEU A 38 3.44 -11.27 -12.47
CA LEU A 38 3.66 -12.12 -11.29
C LEU A 38 4.81 -11.55 -10.46
N TYR A 39 4.79 -11.89 -9.17
CA TYR A 39 5.92 -11.57 -8.29
C TYR A 39 7.12 -12.45 -8.65
N GLU A 40 8.13 -11.82 -9.21
CA GLU A 40 9.44 -12.40 -9.49
C GLU A 40 10.51 -11.44 -8.96
N PRO A 41 11.36 -11.86 -7.98
CA PRO A 41 12.31 -10.95 -7.33
C PRO A 41 13.19 -10.16 -8.30
N GLN A 42 13.61 -10.78 -9.40
CA GLN A 42 14.44 -10.16 -10.44
C GLN A 42 13.74 -9.04 -11.21
N ASN A 43 12.40 -9.00 -11.19
CA ASN A 43 11.59 -8.00 -11.89
C ASN A 43 11.15 -6.86 -10.96
N ILE A 44 11.48 -6.96 -9.66
CA ILE A 44 11.12 -6.00 -8.63
C ILE A 44 12.38 -5.18 -8.29
N VAL A 45 12.80 -4.33 -9.21
CA VAL A 45 13.98 -3.48 -9.09
C VAL A 45 13.62 -2.01 -9.27
N ASP A 46 14.43 -1.10 -8.71
CA ASP A 46 14.28 0.35 -8.83
C ASP A 46 12.87 0.85 -8.45
N ILE A 47 12.39 0.39 -7.29
CA ILE A 47 11.04 0.69 -6.82
C ILE A 47 11.06 1.95 -5.95
N ASP A 48 10.26 2.96 -6.31
CA ASP A 48 10.01 4.13 -5.46
C ASP A 48 8.98 3.84 -4.36
N TRP A 49 7.97 3.02 -4.66
CA TRP A 49 6.87 2.71 -3.77
C TRP A 49 6.52 1.22 -3.73
N LEU A 50 6.29 0.72 -2.53
CA LEU A 50 5.57 -0.53 -2.28
C LEU A 50 4.19 -0.20 -1.72
N ILE A 51 3.14 -0.62 -2.43
CA ILE A 51 1.75 -0.29 -2.05
C ILE A 51 0.99 -1.58 -1.77
N LEU A 52 0.51 -1.74 -0.53
CA LEU A 52 -0.23 -2.91 -0.09
C LEU A 52 -1.72 -2.59 -0.06
N PRO A 53 -2.52 -3.26 -0.91
CA PRO A 53 -3.98 -3.19 -0.81
C PRO A 53 -4.47 -3.93 0.43
N GLY A 54 -5.62 -3.51 0.94
CA GLY A 54 -6.31 -4.19 2.01
C GLY A 54 -7.27 -5.28 1.54
N GLY A 55 -8.13 -5.69 2.46
CA GLY A 55 -9.12 -6.73 2.27
C GLY A 55 -8.65 -8.10 2.74
N LEU A 56 -9.59 -8.90 3.25
CA LEU A 56 -9.34 -10.28 3.66
C LEU A 56 -9.91 -11.25 2.63
N PRO A 57 -9.29 -12.40 2.40
CA PRO A 57 -8.05 -12.90 3.02
C PRO A 57 -6.75 -12.34 2.40
N GLY A 58 -6.83 -11.43 1.42
CA GLY A 58 -5.66 -10.91 0.71
C GLY A 58 -4.56 -10.35 1.62
N THR A 59 -4.92 -9.58 2.64
CA THR A 59 -3.95 -9.05 3.63
C THR A 59 -3.22 -10.16 4.37
N THR A 60 -3.92 -11.24 4.75
CA THR A 60 -3.30 -12.41 5.38
C THR A 60 -2.27 -13.04 4.45
N HIS A 61 -2.65 -13.27 3.20
CA HIS A 61 -1.73 -13.85 2.20
C HIS A 61 -0.49 -12.96 1.96
N LEU A 62 -0.66 -11.63 1.91
CA LEU A 62 0.46 -10.68 1.83
C LEU A 62 1.38 -10.78 3.06
N GLY A 63 0.79 -10.87 4.25
CA GLY A 63 1.52 -11.01 5.50
C GLY A 63 2.28 -12.33 5.63
N GLU A 64 1.80 -13.40 5.04
CA GLU A 64 2.44 -14.73 5.04
C GLU A 64 3.47 -14.90 3.92
N PHE A 65 3.42 -14.09 2.87
CA PHE A 65 4.31 -14.21 1.73
C PHE A 65 5.74 -13.76 2.06
N LYS A 66 6.61 -14.72 2.32
CA LYS A 66 7.97 -14.50 2.84
C LYS A 66 8.80 -13.54 1.98
N LEU A 67 8.71 -13.65 0.65
CA LEU A 67 9.49 -12.80 -0.27
C LEU A 67 9.04 -11.33 -0.19
N LEU A 68 7.75 -11.06 -0.05
CA LEU A 68 7.25 -9.70 0.16
C LEU A 68 7.71 -9.14 1.53
N ARG A 69 7.69 -9.96 2.57
CA ARG A 69 8.19 -9.56 3.91
C ARG A 69 9.66 -9.15 3.86
N GLN A 70 10.49 -9.90 3.14
CA GLN A 70 11.90 -9.57 2.93
C GLN A 70 12.06 -8.27 2.12
N LEU A 71 11.30 -8.13 1.04
CA LEU A 71 11.29 -6.92 0.22
C LEU A 71 10.87 -5.68 1.02
N LEU A 72 9.81 -5.76 1.81
CA LEU A 72 9.36 -4.65 2.67
C LEU A 72 10.45 -4.22 3.66
N LYS A 73 11.12 -5.18 4.31
CA LYS A 73 12.22 -4.88 5.24
C LYS A 73 13.42 -4.24 4.54
N SER A 74 13.85 -4.79 3.41
CA SER A 74 14.98 -4.24 2.65
C SER A 74 14.67 -2.85 2.09
N HIS A 75 13.46 -2.65 1.57
CA HIS A 75 13.02 -1.35 1.05
C HIS A 75 12.93 -0.30 2.18
N ALA A 76 12.41 -0.68 3.34
CA ALA A 76 12.36 0.20 4.51
C ALA A 76 13.76 0.56 5.04
N SER A 77 14.74 -0.36 4.99
CA SER A 77 16.11 -0.11 5.46
C SER A 77 16.83 0.99 4.69
N VAL A 78 16.48 1.19 3.43
CA VAL A 78 16.96 2.28 2.58
C VAL A 78 16.02 3.49 2.55
N LYS A 79 15.06 3.55 3.48
CA LYS A 79 14.02 4.60 3.57
C LYS A 79 13.14 4.70 2.32
N GLY A 80 12.97 3.61 1.60
CA GLY A 80 12.03 3.50 0.48
C GLY A 80 10.58 3.76 0.93
N ASN A 81 9.75 4.30 0.04
CA ASN A 81 8.38 4.66 0.40
C ASN A 81 7.46 3.43 0.43
N ILE A 82 6.64 3.34 1.46
CA ILE A 82 5.67 2.25 1.63
C ILE A 82 4.29 2.84 1.91
N ALA A 83 3.28 2.29 1.28
CA ALA A 83 1.90 2.66 1.55
C ALA A 83 1.04 1.42 1.79
N ALA A 84 0.12 1.49 2.75
CA ALA A 84 -0.78 0.39 3.09
C ALA A 84 -2.15 0.90 3.50
N ILE A 85 -3.23 0.26 3.03
CA ILE A 85 -4.59 0.73 3.30
C ILE A 85 -5.46 -0.39 3.91
N CYS A 86 -6.44 0.01 4.71
CA CYS A 86 -7.45 -0.86 5.30
C CYS A 86 -6.83 -1.83 6.32
N ALA A 87 -6.88 -3.14 6.07
CA ALA A 87 -6.24 -4.14 6.93
C ALA A 87 -4.71 -4.22 6.72
N ALA A 88 -4.19 -3.80 5.57
CA ALA A 88 -2.78 -4.00 5.20
C ALA A 88 -1.74 -3.29 6.09
N PRO A 89 -2.04 -2.18 6.80
CA PRO A 89 -1.10 -1.62 7.79
C PRO A 89 -0.70 -2.63 8.89
N SER A 90 -1.52 -3.65 9.17
CA SER A 90 -1.16 -4.74 10.10
C SER A 90 0.11 -5.48 9.66
N VAL A 91 0.30 -5.70 8.36
CA VAL A 91 1.52 -6.33 7.83
C VAL A 91 2.76 -5.51 8.16
N LEU A 92 2.65 -4.17 8.11
CA LEU A 92 3.76 -3.29 8.46
C LEU A 92 4.04 -3.30 9.97
N GLY A 93 3.00 -3.34 10.80
CA GLY A 93 3.12 -3.47 12.25
C GLY A 93 3.79 -4.79 12.65
N ASP A 94 3.34 -5.91 12.09
CA ASP A 94 3.91 -7.25 12.34
C ASP A 94 5.38 -7.37 11.89
N LEU A 95 5.83 -6.49 11.01
CA LEU A 95 7.24 -6.39 10.59
C LEU A 95 8.07 -5.39 11.41
N GLY A 96 7.44 -4.66 12.36
CA GLY A 96 8.08 -3.61 13.16
C GLY A 96 8.38 -2.33 12.38
N LEU A 97 7.80 -2.15 11.19
CA LEU A 97 8.06 -1.00 10.33
C LEU A 97 7.33 0.26 10.80
N LEU A 98 6.38 0.13 11.73
CA LEU A 98 5.62 1.24 12.30
C LEU A 98 6.21 1.78 13.61
N ASN A 99 7.34 1.25 14.07
CA ASN A 99 7.97 1.70 15.32
C ASN A 99 8.21 3.22 15.32
N GLY A 100 7.63 3.92 16.32
CA GLY A 100 7.74 5.36 16.48
C GLY A 100 7.00 6.19 15.43
N LYS A 101 6.13 5.58 14.61
CA LYS A 101 5.38 6.25 13.56
C LYS A 101 3.90 6.38 13.91
N ASN A 102 3.28 7.45 13.42
CA ASN A 102 1.83 7.54 13.40
C ASN A 102 1.26 6.67 12.28
N ALA A 103 0.16 5.97 12.54
CA ALA A 103 -0.48 5.11 11.57
C ALA A 103 -2.00 5.07 11.76
N THR A 104 -2.71 4.70 10.71
CA THR A 104 -4.13 4.38 10.74
C THR A 104 -4.37 3.04 10.04
N CYS A 105 -5.49 2.39 10.36
CA CYS A 105 -5.89 1.12 9.76
C CYS A 105 -7.42 1.00 9.76
N TYR A 106 -7.92 -0.09 9.20
CA TYR A 106 -9.33 -0.44 9.29
C TYR A 106 -9.70 -0.74 10.77
N PRO A 107 -10.90 -0.31 11.23
CA PRO A 107 -11.35 -0.62 12.58
C PRO A 107 -11.27 -2.11 12.92
N GLY A 108 -10.71 -2.41 14.08
CA GLY A 108 -10.45 -3.79 14.54
C GLY A 108 -9.05 -4.31 14.25
N PHE A 109 -8.20 -3.53 13.53
CA PHE A 109 -6.81 -3.89 13.27
C PHE A 109 -5.79 -3.06 14.07
N GLU A 110 -6.25 -2.23 15.00
CA GLU A 110 -5.41 -1.32 15.78
C GLU A 110 -4.32 -2.04 16.58
N SER A 111 -4.66 -3.19 17.16
CA SER A 111 -3.71 -4.01 17.93
C SER A 111 -2.54 -4.57 17.11
N HIS A 112 -2.70 -4.61 15.78
CA HIS A 112 -1.65 -5.06 14.86
C HIS A 112 -0.70 -3.94 14.40
N LEU A 113 -0.90 -2.69 14.85
CA LEU A 113 0.02 -1.60 14.56
C LEU A 113 1.19 -1.56 15.56
N ALA A 114 1.83 -2.69 15.79
CA ALA A 114 2.85 -2.85 16.81
C ALA A 114 3.95 -1.76 16.71
N GLY A 115 4.20 -1.06 17.82
CA GLY A 115 5.18 0.04 17.92
C GLY A 115 4.73 1.36 17.29
N GLY A 116 3.60 1.39 16.58
CA GLY A 116 3.02 2.59 15.99
C GLY A 116 1.98 3.25 16.90
N THR A 117 1.72 4.53 16.68
CA THR A 117 0.65 5.28 17.33
C THR A 117 -0.57 5.35 16.42
N TYR A 118 -1.67 4.72 16.82
CA TYR A 118 -2.93 4.79 16.08
C TYR A 118 -3.57 6.18 16.18
N THR A 119 -3.88 6.80 15.05
CA THR A 119 -4.39 8.18 15.00
C THR A 119 -5.86 8.30 14.61
N ALA A 120 -6.50 7.21 14.17
CA ALA A 120 -7.86 7.16 13.64
C ALA A 120 -8.14 8.07 12.43
N LYS A 121 -7.15 8.76 11.88
CA LYS A 121 -7.30 9.62 10.71
C LYS A 121 -7.70 8.83 9.46
N ALA A 122 -8.29 9.49 8.50
CA ALA A 122 -8.62 8.91 7.20
C ALA A 122 -7.35 8.42 6.47
N VAL A 123 -6.31 9.25 6.49
CA VAL A 123 -4.97 8.97 5.95
C VAL A 123 -3.94 9.53 6.93
N GLU A 124 -2.89 8.79 7.20
CA GLU A 124 -1.75 9.22 8.00
C GLU A 124 -0.48 9.14 7.16
N VAL A 125 0.30 10.22 7.19
CA VAL A 125 1.60 10.31 6.51
C VAL A 125 2.66 10.46 7.59
N SER A 126 3.52 9.46 7.72
CA SER A 126 4.59 9.44 8.72
C SER A 126 5.91 9.07 8.04
N ASP A 127 6.77 10.05 7.84
CA ASP A 127 8.02 9.91 7.07
C ASP A 127 7.80 9.29 5.68
N ASN A 128 8.38 8.12 5.46
CA ASN A 128 8.28 7.35 4.22
C ASN A 128 7.11 6.36 4.20
N ILE A 129 6.26 6.35 5.22
CA ILE A 129 5.10 5.46 5.31
C ILE A 129 3.79 6.24 5.23
N ILE A 130 2.88 5.78 4.38
CA ILE A 130 1.50 6.29 4.29
C ILE A 130 0.54 5.16 4.62
N THR A 131 -0.37 5.41 5.55
CA THR A 131 -1.43 4.46 5.88
C THR A 131 -2.81 5.06 5.63
N GLY A 132 -3.76 4.25 5.20
CA GLY A 132 -5.16 4.64 4.94
C GLY A 132 -6.14 3.79 5.72
N LYS A 133 -7.22 4.40 6.20
CA LYS A 133 -8.18 3.76 7.12
C LYS A 133 -9.02 2.66 6.46
N GLY A 134 -9.47 2.87 5.22
CA GLY A 134 -10.38 1.91 4.61
C GLY A 134 -10.78 2.27 3.18
N PRO A 135 -11.66 1.48 2.55
CA PRO A 135 -11.97 1.60 1.13
C PRO A 135 -12.54 2.96 0.74
N GLY A 136 -13.36 3.59 1.60
CA GLY A 136 -13.86 4.95 1.37
C GLY A 136 -12.79 6.02 1.33
N MET A 137 -11.58 5.73 1.83
CA MET A 137 -10.44 6.65 1.85
C MET A 137 -9.46 6.41 0.69
N ALA A 138 -9.75 5.52 -0.25
CA ALA A 138 -8.84 5.15 -1.33
C ALA A 138 -8.40 6.35 -2.18
N ILE A 139 -9.28 7.30 -2.44
CA ILE A 139 -8.97 8.52 -3.18
C ILE A 139 -7.99 9.39 -2.38
N ALA A 140 -8.32 9.73 -1.14
CA ALA A 140 -7.47 10.55 -0.27
C ALA A 140 -6.10 9.90 -0.03
N PHE A 141 -6.07 8.57 0.15
CA PHE A 141 -4.85 7.79 0.29
C PHE A 141 -3.96 7.88 -0.97
N THR A 142 -4.57 7.75 -2.14
CA THR A 142 -3.83 7.85 -3.41
C THR A 142 -3.31 9.26 -3.64
N LEU A 143 -4.11 10.27 -3.34
CA LEU A 143 -3.67 11.68 -3.41
C LEU A 143 -2.46 11.95 -2.51
N ALA A 144 -2.44 11.42 -1.30
CA ALA A 144 -1.29 11.56 -0.40
C ALA A 144 -0.02 10.95 -1.01
N ILE A 145 -0.11 9.81 -1.69
CA ILE A 145 1.01 9.19 -2.40
C ILE A 145 1.46 10.08 -3.57
N ILE A 146 0.53 10.57 -4.39
CA ILE A 146 0.82 11.43 -5.54
C ILE A 146 1.47 12.75 -5.08
N VAL A 147 0.92 13.39 -4.04
CA VAL A 147 1.49 14.62 -3.46
C VAL A 147 2.91 14.40 -2.99
N LYS A 148 3.16 13.30 -2.28
CA LYS A 148 4.50 12.97 -1.78
C LYS A 148 5.49 12.69 -2.91
N SER A 149 5.03 12.12 -4.02
CA SER A 149 5.88 11.74 -5.16
C SER A 149 6.14 12.89 -6.13
N LEU A 150 5.11 13.67 -6.46
CA LEU A 150 5.13 14.63 -7.56
C LEU A 150 4.98 16.09 -7.10
N GLY A 151 4.68 16.32 -5.82
CA GLY A 151 4.35 17.63 -5.28
C GLY A 151 2.86 17.99 -5.46
N LYS A 152 2.40 18.96 -4.66
CA LYS A 152 1.00 19.34 -4.56
C LYS A 152 0.42 19.87 -5.88
N ASP A 153 1.15 20.72 -6.58
CA ASP A 153 0.66 21.34 -7.83
C ASP A 153 0.36 20.31 -8.93
N LYS A 154 1.16 19.23 -9.00
CA LYS A 154 0.90 18.14 -9.96
C LYS A 154 -0.24 17.24 -9.52
N ALA A 155 -0.39 17.03 -8.22
CA ALA A 155 -1.50 16.28 -7.68
C ALA A 155 -2.84 16.97 -7.96
N ASP A 156 -2.93 18.28 -7.71
CA ASP A 156 -4.15 19.07 -7.93
C ASP A 156 -4.57 19.12 -9.40
N ARG A 157 -3.62 19.21 -10.35
CA ARG A 157 -3.91 19.26 -11.79
C ARG A 157 -4.32 17.92 -12.40
N LYS A 158 -3.87 16.80 -11.86
CA LYS A 158 -4.04 15.47 -12.46
C LYS A 158 -5.01 14.57 -11.71
N SER A 159 -5.41 14.95 -10.52
CA SER A 159 -6.31 14.15 -9.66
C SER A 159 -7.76 14.64 -9.73
N VAL A 160 -8.00 15.80 -10.32
CA VAL A 160 -9.35 16.34 -10.46
C VAL A 160 -9.83 15.99 -11.87
N VAL A 161 -10.54 14.91 -11.96
CA VAL A 161 -11.75 14.71 -12.78
C VAL A 161 -12.38 13.40 -12.39
#